data_2f79782a4c3d79bd2431199beed3e0c2
#
_entry.id   2f79782a4c3d79bd2431199beed3e0c2
#
_cell.length_a   1.000
_cell.length_b   1.000
_cell.length_c   1.000
_cell.angle_alpha   90.00
_cell.angle_beta   90.00
_cell.angle_gamma   90.00
#
_symmetry.space_group_name_H-M   'P 1'
#
loop_
_entity.id
_entity.type
_entity.pdbx_description
1 polymer ?
#
loop_
_entity_poly.entity_id
_entity_poly.type
_entity_poly.pdbx_seq_one_letter_code
_entity_poly.pdbx_strand_id
1 'polypeptide(L)'
;MAVPPLPIGHKLQEYRIQSLLGVGGFGLTYLALDENLRLKVALKEYLPGEIALRTGDNSVAPSSAETAESFGAGKRRFLDESRALASFRHPNIVRVMRFFEANGSAYMVMEFVAGAALTDWIRPLRPLPEAHVRALVMPLLDGLEVVHKAGYAHRDVKPGNIYIRREDDAPVLLDFGSARMQASELTAIVSPGYAPLEQYHAQGKQGPWSDLYALGGVLYWIVTGNRPHEAVARVPKDTMPTALAAGDRDLYGTELLAAIDWALAPSAADRPQSVGEWREALLGMRTPMALAKINENAFAKTQLVHRYQEEFAKTLVMPRYQGTPPPAQPTPPVFDPVLLEKLETDLAHHLGPIAKVVVRNAVRKARVQAELIPLLAAEISDPKERAGFERRFSGASQPSSAPEASVPANPPTARVASRFPLEVLERAERRVSDYMGAVSRVVVKRAAMKARDESELYRLIAEEIESPDDKKAFLRRASVPRKP
;
A
#
# COMPACT_ATOMS: atom_id res chain seq x y z
N MET A 1 26.01 3.08 -6.28
CA MET A 1 25.82 4.55 -6.16
C MET A 1 24.67 4.94 -7.08
N ALA A 2 23.79 5.87 -6.65
CA ALA A 2 22.74 6.35 -7.56
C ALA A 2 23.35 7.11 -8.72
N VAL A 3 22.93 6.80 -9.95
CA VAL A 3 23.42 7.47 -11.15
C VAL A 3 22.88 8.91 -11.18
N PRO A 4 23.72 9.96 -11.33
CA PRO A 4 23.26 11.33 -11.27
C PRO A 4 22.30 11.65 -12.44
N PRO A 5 21.22 12.42 -12.19
CA PRO A 5 20.33 12.88 -13.26
C PRO A 5 21.01 13.93 -14.16
N LEU A 6 20.42 14.15 -15.34
CA LEU A 6 20.79 15.28 -16.19
C LEU A 6 20.55 16.60 -15.42
N PRO A 7 21.47 17.59 -15.53
CA PRO A 7 21.30 18.87 -14.86
C PRO A 7 20.03 19.63 -15.30
N ILE A 8 19.44 20.38 -14.38
CA ILE A 8 18.35 21.32 -14.73
C ILE A 8 18.90 22.34 -15.74
N GLY A 9 18.13 22.62 -16.78
CA GLY A 9 18.54 23.50 -17.90
C GLY A 9 19.34 22.79 -18.98
N HIS A 10 19.76 21.52 -18.78
CA HIS A 10 20.43 20.73 -19.82
C HIS A 10 19.54 20.63 -21.07
N LYS A 11 20.14 20.89 -22.23
CA LYS A 11 19.45 20.82 -23.50
C LYS A 11 19.77 19.51 -24.19
N LEU A 12 18.72 18.74 -24.45
CA LEU A 12 18.78 17.46 -25.16
C LEU A 12 17.92 17.58 -26.42
N GLN A 13 18.57 17.81 -27.58
CA GLN A 13 17.90 18.22 -28.83
C GLN A 13 17.02 19.47 -28.58
N GLU A 14 15.73 19.43 -28.86
CA GLU A 14 14.77 20.52 -28.59
C GLU A 14 14.21 20.53 -27.15
N TYR A 15 14.58 19.54 -26.32
CA TYR A 15 14.03 19.39 -24.95
C TYR A 15 14.96 20.01 -23.92
N ARG A 16 14.45 20.92 -23.10
CA ARG A 16 15.16 21.51 -21.97
C ARG A 16 14.68 20.89 -20.67
N ILE A 17 15.58 20.22 -19.93
CA ILE A 17 15.27 19.60 -18.63
C ILE A 17 14.84 20.66 -17.61
N GLN A 18 13.67 20.49 -16.99
CA GLN A 18 13.14 21.37 -15.96
C GLN A 18 13.26 20.78 -14.55
N SER A 19 12.98 19.50 -14.38
CA SER A 19 13.10 18.79 -13.10
C SER A 19 13.12 17.28 -13.31
N LEU A 20 13.53 16.55 -12.28
CA LEU A 20 13.38 15.10 -12.20
C LEU A 20 11.95 14.78 -11.72
N LEU A 21 11.24 13.92 -12.44
CA LEU A 21 9.90 13.42 -12.06
C LEU A 21 9.97 12.11 -11.29
N GLY A 22 10.93 11.23 -11.63
CA GLY A 22 11.05 9.94 -10.97
C GLY A 22 12.32 9.18 -11.33
N VAL A 23 12.65 8.22 -10.47
CA VAL A 23 13.76 7.28 -10.62
C VAL A 23 13.17 5.87 -10.65
N GLY A 24 13.46 5.12 -11.69
CA GLY A 24 13.03 3.72 -11.84
C GLY A 24 14.23 2.79 -12.00
N GLY A 25 14.00 1.47 -11.93
CA GLY A 25 15.06 0.48 -12.11
C GLY A 25 15.73 0.51 -13.49
N PHE A 26 15.02 1.04 -14.50
CA PHE A 26 15.52 1.07 -15.88
C PHE A 26 15.91 2.48 -16.37
N GLY A 27 15.76 3.50 -15.50
CA GLY A 27 16.12 4.85 -15.89
C GLY A 27 15.48 5.96 -15.11
N LEU A 28 15.58 7.15 -15.65
CA LEU A 28 15.13 8.39 -15.05
C LEU A 28 14.05 9.02 -15.92
N THR A 29 13.04 9.62 -15.28
CA THR A 29 12.00 10.37 -15.97
C THR A 29 12.08 11.83 -15.57
N TYR A 30 12.15 12.72 -16.55
CA TYR A 30 12.28 14.17 -16.37
C TYR A 30 11.03 14.88 -16.83
N LEU A 31 10.71 16.00 -16.21
CA LEU A 31 9.92 17.06 -16.80
C LEU A 31 10.83 17.85 -17.72
N ALA A 32 10.47 18.00 -18.97
CA ALA A 32 11.18 18.82 -19.93
C ALA A 32 10.23 19.77 -20.66
N LEU A 33 10.77 20.87 -21.18
CA LEU A 33 10.10 21.77 -22.09
C LEU A 33 10.55 21.48 -23.52
N ASP A 34 9.62 21.14 -24.38
CA ASP A 34 9.85 21.19 -25.82
C ASP A 34 9.90 22.67 -26.26
N GLU A 35 11.07 23.14 -26.62
CA GLU A 35 11.29 24.56 -26.96
C GLU A 35 10.63 24.96 -28.29
N ASN A 36 10.46 23.99 -29.22
CA ASN A 36 9.81 24.24 -30.50
C ASN A 36 8.29 24.35 -30.36
N LEU A 37 7.69 23.41 -29.63
CA LEU A 37 6.23 23.36 -29.44
C LEU A 37 5.77 24.17 -28.22
N ARG A 38 6.71 24.58 -27.33
CA ARG A 38 6.43 25.26 -26.05
C ARG A 38 5.52 24.45 -25.14
N LEU A 39 5.67 23.13 -25.17
CA LEU A 39 4.86 22.18 -24.40
C LEU A 39 5.73 21.50 -23.32
N LYS A 40 5.14 21.22 -22.18
CA LYS A 40 5.74 20.34 -21.18
C LYS A 40 5.58 18.89 -21.63
N VAL A 41 6.68 18.12 -21.52
CA VAL A 41 6.72 16.70 -21.83
C VAL A 41 7.36 15.92 -20.69
N ALA A 42 7.02 14.64 -20.58
CA ALA A 42 7.76 13.71 -19.75
C ALA A 42 8.80 13.00 -20.62
N LEU A 43 10.07 13.09 -20.24
CA LEU A 43 11.19 12.50 -20.97
C LEU A 43 11.78 11.37 -20.15
N LYS A 44 11.59 10.13 -20.61
CA LYS A 44 12.15 8.92 -19.98
C LYS A 44 13.46 8.56 -20.64
N GLU A 45 14.53 8.46 -19.84
CA GLU A 45 15.87 8.08 -20.25
C GLU A 45 16.13 6.62 -19.88
N TYR A 46 16.66 5.83 -20.82
CA TYR A 46 17.15 4.49 -20.52
C TYR A 46 18.49 4.58 -19.80
N LEU A 47 18.50 4.26 -18.50
CA LEU A 47 19.69 4.34 -17.65
C LEU A 47 19.58 3.30 -16.51
N PRO A 48 19.80 2.01 -16.81
CA PRO A 48 19.75 0.95 -15.81
C PRO A 48 20.95 1.06 -14.86
N GLY A 49 20.75 1.58 -13.65
CA GLY A 49 21.82 1.93 -12.72
C GLY A 49 22.70 0.77 -12.25
N GLU A 50 22.28 -0.48 -12.47
CA GLU A 50 23.07 -1.67 -12.14
C GLU A 50 24.16 -1.96 -13.17
N ILE A 51 23.93 -1.63 -14.45
CA ILE A 51 24.81 -1.98 -15.58
C ILE A 51 25.25 -0.77 -16.40
N ALA A 52 24.86 0.43 -16.02
CA ALA A 52 25.21 1.67 -16.72
C ALA A 52 25.63 2.78 -15.76
N LEU A 53 26.43 3.68 -16.22
CA LEU A 53 26.89 4.87 -15.50
C LEU A 53 26.79 6.11 -16.39
N ARG A 54 26.70 7.28 -15.76
CA ARG A 54 26.79 8.57 -16.45
C ARG A 54 28.22 9.08 -16.39
N THR A 55 28.76 9.45 -17.55
CA THR A 55 30.09 10.05 -17.69
C THR A 55 30.07 11.56 -17.46
N GLY A 56 31.23 12.18 -17.29
CA GLY A 56 31.35 13.60 -16.94
C GLY A 56 30.77 14.57 -17.99
N ASP A 57 30.61 14.14 -19.24
CA ASP A 57 29.98 14.86 -20.37
C ASP A 57 28.44 14.63 -20.43
N ASN A 58 27.82 14.05 -19.39
CA ASN A 58 26.43 13.63 -19.32
C ASN A 58 26.05 12.47 -20.27
N SER A 59 26.99 11.80 -20.90
CA SER A 59 26.72 10.59 -21.70
C SER A 59 26.48 9.39 -20.78
N VAL A 60 25.88 8.35 -21.33
CA VAL A 60 25.64 7.07 -20.65
C VAL A 60 26.50 5.99 -21.31
N ALA A 61 27.20 5.24 -20.49
CA ALA A 61 28.03 4.11 -20.92
C ALA A 61 27.74 2.88 -20.05
N PRO A 62 27.95 1.65 -20.54
CA PRO A 62 27.93 0.47 -19.69
C PRO A 62 28.99 0.57 -18.59
N SER A 63 28.69 0.04 -17.42
CA SER A 63 29.57 0.12 -16.24
C SER A 63 30.87 -0.68 -16.38
N SER A 64 30.89 -1.70 -17.26
CA SER A 64 32.05 -2.50 -17.60
C SER A 64 31.92 -3.11 -19.02
N ALA A 65 33.01 -3.68 -19.54
CA ALA A 65 32.97 -4.42 -20.80
C ALA A 65 32.00 -5.62 -20.75
N GLU A 66 31.86 -6.27 -19.60
CA GLU A 66 30.99 -7.41 -19.40
C GLU A 66 29.51 -7.02 -19.48
N THR A 67 29.15 -5.80 -19.03
CA THR A 67 27.77 -5.30 -19.06
C THR A 67 27.37 -4.67 -20.40
N ALA A 68 28.34 -4.48 -21.35
CA ALA A 68 28.10 -3.77 -22.60
C ALA A 68 27.07 -4.44 -23.50
N GLU A 69 27.10 -5.77 -23.61
CA GLU A 69 26.12 -6.52 -24.39
C GLU A 69 24.70 -6.40 -23.80
N SER A 70 24.58 -6.61 -22.49
CA SER A 70 23.29 -6.49 -21.72
C SER A 70 22.73 -5.07 -21.84
N PHE A 71 23.58 -4.05 -21.70
CA PHE A 71 23.20 -2.65 -21.87
C PHE A 71 22.66 -2.37 -23.27
N GLY A 72 23.38 -2.82 -24.32
CA GLY A 72 22.97 -2.66 -25.71
C GLY A 72 21.68 -3.39 -26.06
N ALA A 73 21.50 -4.61 -25.53
CA ALA A 73 20.25 -5.38 -25.68
C ALA A 73 19.07 -4.68 -25.00
N GLY A 74 19.25 -4.17 -23.77
CA GLY A 74 18.24 -3.42 -23.05
C GLY A 74 17.86 -2.10 -23.75
N LYS A 75 18.84 -1.38 -24.32
CA LYS A 75 18.60 -0.16 -25.10
C LYS A 75 17.74 -0.44 -26.34
N ARG A 76 18.04 -1.50 -27.09
CA ARG A 76 17.20 -1.91 -28.23
C ARG A 76 15.77 -2.22 -27.81
N ARG A 77 15.58 -2.99 -26.73
CA ARG A 77 14.25 -3.30 -26.19
C ARG A 77 13.48 -2.05 -25.77
N PHE A 78 14.15 -1.09 -25.13
CA PHE A 78 13.53 0.19 -24.77
C PHE A 78 13.03 0.96 -26.01
N LEU A 79 13.78 0.94 -27.11
CA LEU A 79 13.37 1.55 -28.38
C LEU A 79 12.21 0.78 -29.03
N ASP A 80 12.22 -0.56 -28.99
CA ASP A 80 11.15 -1.38 -29.55
C ASP A 80 9.84 -1.21 -28.75
N GLU A 81 9.93 -1.11 -27.43
CA GLU A 81 8.83 -0.73 -26.57
C GLU A 81 8.29 0.65 -26.93
N SER A 82 9.18 1.64 -27.07
CA SER A 82 8.80 3.00 -27.45
C SER A 82 8.05 3.03 -28.79
N ARG A 83 8.47 2.21 -29.77
CA ARG A 83 7.76 2.06 -31.06
C ARG A 83 6.37 1.48 -30.90
N ALA A 84 6.24 0.41 -30.10
CA ALA A 84 4.94 -0.22 -29.83
C ALA A 84 3.99 0.78 -29.15
N LEU A 85 4.47 1.48 -28.12
CA LEU A 85 3.67 2.46 -27.39
C LEU A 85 3.24 3.66 -28.23
N ALA A 86 4.11 4.11 -29.15
CA ALA A 86 3.78 5.21 -30.08
C ALA A 86 2.62 4.89 -31.03
N SER A 87 2.29 3.59 -31.21
CA SER A 87 1.14 3.16 -32.02
C SER A 87 -0.19 3.25 -31.27
N PHE A 88 -0.19 3.29 -29.95
CA PHE A 88 -1.41 3.37 -29.17
C PHE A 88 -1.90 4.80 -29.03
N ARG A 89 -3.22 4.99 -29.25
CA ARG A 89 -3.90 6.27 -29.04
C ARG A 89 -5.17 6.02 -28.26
N HIS A 90 -5.11 6.29 -26.97
CA HIS A 90 -6.25 6.15 -26.08
C HIS A 90 -6.17 7.20 -24.95
N PRO A 91 -7.28 7.84 -24.54
CA PRO A 91 -7.25 8.91 -23.53
C PRO A 91 -6.74 8.45 -22.15
N ASN A 92 -6.83 7.15 -21.86
CA ASN A 92 -6.43 6.56 -20.59
C ASN A 92 -5.09 5.80 -20.65
N ILE A 93 -4.32 6.00 -21.73
CA ILE A 93 -2.93 5.52 -21.89
C ILE A 93 -2.06 6.73 -22.20
N VAL A 94 -0.92 6.84 -21.51
CA VAL A 94 0.05 7.90 -21.81
C VAL A 94 0.48 7.85 -23.26
N ARG A 95 0.41 8.97 -23.94
CA ARG A 95 0.79 9.08 -25.34
C ARG A 95 2.30 9.21 -25.47
N VAL A 96 2.94 8.29 -26.20
CA VAL A 96 4.33 8.46 -26.67
C VAL A 96 4.31 9.32 -27.93
N MET A 97 5.04 10.44 -27.87
CA MET A 97 5.09 11.43 -28.95
C MET A 97 6.29 11.17 -29.87
N ARG A 98 7.43 10.78 -29.30
CA ARG A 98 8.70 10.57 -30.00
C ARG A 98 9.61 9.67 -29.18
N PHE A 99 10.57 9.04 -29.85
CA PHE A 99 11.72 8.40 -29.23
C PHE A 99 12.97 8.64 -30.10
N PHE A 100 14.14 8.66 -29.46
CA PHE A 100 15.42 8.91 -30.15
C PHE A 100 16.59 8.41 -29.32
N GLU A 101 17.76 8.28 -29.98
CA GLU A 101 19.03 8.01 -29.31
C GLU A 101 19.85 9.29 -29.20
N ALA A 102 20.45 9.52 -28.04
CA ALA A 102 21.42 10.58 -27.78
C ALA A 102 22.27 10.22 -26.56
N ASN A 103 23.44 10.85 -26.42
CA ASN A 103 24.33 10.73 -25.27
C ASN A 103 24.58 9.27 -24.84
N GLY A 104 24.75 8.35 -25.81
CA GLY A 104 24.98 6.92 -25.56
C GLY A 104 23.73 6.15 -25.06
N SER A 105 22.61 6.85 -24.76
CA SER A 105 21.36 6.28 -24.29
C SER A 105 20.23 6.36 -25.31
N ALA A 106 19.02 5.99 -24.88
CA ALA A 106 17.76 6.15 -25.61
C ALA A 106 16.76 6.92 -24.75
N TYR A 107 15.92 7.70 -25.41
CA TYR A 107 14.95 8.58 -24.79
C TYR A 107 13.57 8.35 -25.40
N MET A 108 12.55 8.34 -24.53
CA MET A 108 11.13 8.30 -24.89
C MET A 108 10.48 9.59 -24.42
N VAL A 109 9.89 10.32 -25.35
CA VAL A 109 9.15 11.57 -25.09
C VAL A 109 7.68 11.23 -24.99
N MET A 110 7.08 11.52 -23.86
CA MET A 110 5.67 11.27 -23.58
C MET A 110 4.94 12.56 -23.25
N GLU A 111 3.65 12.54 -23.47
CA GLU A 111 2.75 13.58 -22.96
C GLU A 111 2.94 13.73 -21.45
N PHE A 112 3.07 14.98 -20.99
CA PHE A 112 3.10 15.26 -19.55
C PHE A 112 1.67 15.32 -19.02
N VAL A 113 1.29 14.32 -18.24
CA VAL A 113 -0.01 14.26 -17.56
C VAL A 113 0.05 15.13 -16.30
N ALA A 114 -0.55 16.30 -16.34
CA ALA A 114 -0.69 17.16 -15.18
C ALA A 114 -1.73 16.57 -14.23
N GLY A 115 -1.29 16.06 -13.08
CA GLY A 115 -2.17 15.36 -12.14
C GLY A 115 -1.42 14.82 -10.93
N ALA A 116 -1.97 13.79 -10.33
CA ALA A 116 -1.36 13.10 -9.19
C ALA A 116 -1.41 11.59 -9.40
N ALA A 117 -0.44 10.88 -8.84
CA ALA A 117 -0.51 9.42 -8.78
C ALA A 117 -1.74 8.98 -7.96
N LEU A 118 -2.35 7.86 -8.32
CA LEU A 118 -3.52 7.31 -7.62
C LEU A 118 -3.26 7.14 -6.11
N THR A 119 -2.02 6.83 -5.73
CA THR A 119 -1.60 6.73 -4.33
C THR A 119 -1.84 8.01 -3.53
N ASP A 120 -1.63 9.16 -4.14
CA ASP A 120 -1.76 10.46 -3.48
C ASP A 120 -3.16 11.05 -3.66
N TRP A 121 -3.73 10.87 -4.85
CA TRP A 121 -5.08 11.34 -5.17
C TRP A 121 -6.15 10.69 -4.28
N ILE A 122 -6.05 9.38 -4.03
CA ILE A 122 -7.07 8.64 -3.28
C ILE A 122 -7.01 8.89 -1.76
N ARG A 123 -5.85 9.33 -1.23
CA ARG A 123 -5.61 9.43 0.22
C ARG A 123 -6.65 10.29 0.97
N PRO A 124 -7.01 11.49 0.50
CA PRO A 124 -8.04 12.31 1.15
C PRO A 124 -9.47 11.81 0.90
N LEU A 125 -9.68 10.91 -0.08
CA LEU A 125 -11.00 10.46 -0.53
C LEU A 125 -11.43 9.12 0.08
N ARG A 126 -10.59 8.49 0.89
CA ARG A 126 -10.89 7.19 1.51
C ARG A 126 -11.90 7.29 2.64
N PRO A 127 -12.85 6.36 2.70
CA PRO A 127 -13.11 5.25 1.79
C PRO A 127 -13.76 5.74 0.48
N LEU A 128 -13.29 5.23 -0.67
CA LEU A 128 -13.81 5.62 -1.97
C LEU A 128 -15.13 4.87 -2.26
N PRO A 129 -16.27 5.56 -2.52
CA PRO A 129 -17.53 4.89 -2.83
C PRO A 129 -17.45 4.00 -4.07
N GLU A 130 -18.25 2.93 -4.13
CA GLU A 130 -18.23 1.97 -5.24
C GLU A 130 -18.41 2.61 -6.61
N ALA A 131 -19.30 3.59 -6.75
CA ALA A 131 -19.50 4.29 -8.00
C ALA A 131 -18.21 4.95 -8.52
N HIS A 132 -17.39 5.51 -7.63
CA HIS A 132 -16.08 6.10 -7.99
C HIS A 132 -15.04 5.02 -8.32
N VAL A 133 -15.08 3.86 -7.62
CA VAL A 133 -14.23 2.72 -7.96
C VAL A 133 -14.51 2.24 -9.38
N ARG A 134 -15.79 2.15 -9.75
CA ARG A 134 -16.23 1.78 -11.12
C ARG A 134 -15.85 2.84 -12.14
N ALA A 135 -16.06 4.13 -11.83
CA ALA A 135 -15.64 5.24 -12.69
C ALA A 135 -14.13 5.28 -12.94
N LEU A 136 -13.33 4.84 -11.97
CA LEU A 136 -11.88 4.71 -12.09
C LEU A 136 -11.48 3.51 -12.96
N VAL A 137 -12.08 2.34 -12.74
CA VAL A 137 -11.62 1.10 -13.37
C VAL A 137 -12.06 0.95 -14.82
N MET A 138 -13.25 1.41 -15.19
CA MET A 138 -13.77 1.21 -16.55
C MET A 138 -12.92 1.87 -17.63
N PRO A 139 -12.47 3.14 -17.51
CA PRO A 139 -11.56 3.74 -18.48
C PRO A 139 -10.18 3.07 -18.55
N LEU A 140 -9.69 2.54 -17.42
CA LEU A 140 -8.43 1.76 -17.41
C LEU A 140 -8.57 0.45 -18.17
N LEU A 141 -9.72 -0.21 -18.04
CA LEU A 141 -10.03 -1.42 -18.81
C LEU A 141 -10.12 -1.13 -20.31
N ASP A 142 -10.73 0.00 -20.70
CA ASP A 142 -10.77 0.41 -22.11
C ASP A 142 -9.35 0.60 -22.68
N GLY A 143 -8.47 1.25 -21.92
CA GLY A 143 -7.06 1.39 -22.27
C GLY A 143 -6.34 0.05 -22.40
N LEU A 144 -6.47 -0.82 -21.41
CA LEU A 144 -5.84 -2.16 -21.44
C LEU A 144 -6.36 -3.01 -22.60
N GLU A 145 -7.64 -2.89 -22.95
CA GLU A 145 -8.23 -3.62 -24.07
C GLU A 145 -7.57 -3.25 -25.40
N VAL A 146 -7.26 -1.97 -25.63
CA VAL A 146 -6.52 -1.51 -26.83
C VAL A 146 -5.14 -2.15 -26.89
N VAL A 147 -4.42 -2.18 -25.76
CA VAL A 147 -3.08 -2.79 -25.66
C VAL A 147 -3.13 -4.29 -25.93
N HIS A 148 -4.09 -4.99 -25.30
CA HIS A 148 -4.24 -6.43 -25.44
C HIS A 148 -4.66 -6.86 -26.85
N LYS A 149 -5.55 -6.10 -27.52
CA LYS A 149 -5.93 -6.35 -28.93
C LYS A 149 -4.76 -6.21 -29.90
N ALA A 150 -3.77 -5.40 -29.56
CA ALA A 150 -2.55 -5.28 -30.34
C ALA A 150 -1.50 -6.36 -30.03
N GLY A 151 -1.80 -7.32 -29.14
CA GLY A 151 -0.91 -8.42 -28.74
C GLY A 151 0.13 -8.04 -27.69
N TYR A 152 -0.03 -6.91 -27.02
CA TYR A 152 0.85 -6.46 -25.94
C TYR A 152 0.20 -6.61 -24.57
N ALA A 153 1.01 -6.54 -23.52
CA ALA A 153 0.57 -6.41 -22.13
C ALA A 153 1.35 -5.29 -21.45
N HIS A 154 0.71 -4.60 -20.49
CA HIS A 154 1.31 -3.47 -19.75
C HIS A 154 2.42 -3.93 -18.79
N ARG A 155 2.16 -5.00 -18.04
CA ARG A 155 3.09 -5.71 -17.14
C ARG A 155 3.52 -4.96 -15.87
N ASP A 156 3.17 -3.70 -15.69
CA ASP A 156 3.49 -2.94 -14.47
C ASP A 156 2.33 -2.05 -14.01
N VAL A 157 1.10 -2.60 -14.04
CA VAL A 157 -0.07 -1.92 -13.49
C VAL A 157 0.03 -1.89 -11.96
N LYS A 158 0.08 -0.69 -11.39
CA LYS A 158 0.13 -0.45 -9.94
C LYS A 158 -0.33 0.97 -9.63
N PRO A 159 -0.69 1.30 -8.37
CA PRO A 159 -1.20 2.62 -8.02
C PRO A 159 -0.27 3.78 -8.38
N GLY A 160 1.06 3.57 -8.35
CA GLY A 160 2.04 4.59 -8.72
C GLY A 160 2.11 4.87 -10.23
N ASN A 161 1.66 3.93 -11.08
CA ASN A 161 1.63 4.05 -12.53
C ASN A 161 0.24 4.43 -13.08
N ILE A 162 -0.73 4.67 -12.21
CA ILE A 162 -2.04 5.23 -12.54
C ILE A 162 -2.04 6.67 -12.09
N TYR A 163 -2.16 7.61 -13.03
CA TYR A 163 -2.27 9.03 -12.73
C TYR A 163 -3.70 9.50 -12.95
N ILE A 164 -4.16 10.36 -12.06
CA ILE A 164 -5.45 11.03 -12.22
C ILE A 164 -5.18 12.41 -12.77
N ARG A 165 -5.66 12.65 -14.00
CA ARG A 165 -5.48 13.91 -14.72
C ARG A 165 -6.28 15.00 -14.01
N ARG A 166 -5.66 16.16 -13.77
CA ARG A 166 -6.28 17.27 -13.01
C ARG A 166 -7.43 17.94 -13.73
N GLU A 167 -7.45 17.85 -15.07
CA GLU A 167 -8.41 18.58 -15.91
C GLU A 167 -9.81 17.94 -15.86
N ASP A 168 -9.88 16.62 -15.82
CA ASP A 168 -11.11 15.86 -16.00
C ASP A 168 -11.27 14.67 -15.04
N ASP A 169 -10.35 14.55 -14.06
CA ASP A 169 -10.24 13.42 -13.14
C ASP A 169 -10.14 12.04 -13.83
N ALA A 170 -9.79 12.01 -15.10
CA ALA A 170 -9.63 10.78 -15.85
C ALA A 170 -8.37 10.03 -15.44
N PRO A 171 -8.44 8.71 -15.21
CA PRO A 171 -7.27 7.90 -14.95
C PRO A 171 -6.46 7.65 -16.23
N VAL A 172 -5.13 7.74 -16.14
CA VAL A 172 -4.19 7.50 -17.23
C VAL A 172 -3.15 6.49 -16.78
N LEU A 173 -2.97 5.40 -17.54
CA LEU A 173 -1.90 4.44 -17.34
C LEU A 173 -0.59 5.03 -17.86
N LEU A 174 0.40 5.10 -16.98
CA LEU A 174 1.78 5.46 -17.29
C LEU A 174 2.65 4.22 -17.31
N ASP A 175 3.87 4.36 -17.84
CA ASP A 175 4.97 3.40 -17.71
C ASP A 175 4.63 1.92 -17.99
N PHE A 176 4.67 1.55 -19.23
CA PHE A 176 4.64 0.15 -19.63
C PHE A 176 5.96 -0.53 -19.21
N GLY A 177 5.89 -1.48 -18.29
CA GLY A 177 7.07 -2.12 -17.69
C GLY A 177 7.75 -3.18 -18.57
N SER A 178 7.64 -3.11 -19.89
CA SER A 178 8.08 -4.14 -20.81
C SER A 178 9.58 -4.13 -21.10
N ALA A 179 10.33 -3.10 -20.66
CA ALA A 179 11.80 -3.09 -20.75
C ALA A 179 12.48 -4.18 -19.90
N ARG A 180 11.74 -5.24 -19.51
CA ARG A 180 12.33 -6.37 -18.81
C ARG A 180 13.24 -7.13 -19.76
N MET A 181 14.51 -7.04 -19.46
CA MET A 181 15.49 -7.97 -19.97
C MET A 181 15.04 -9.40 -19.62
N GLN A 182 14.82 -10.23 -20.64
CA GLN A 182 14.98 -11.67 -20.49
C GLN A 182 16.49 -11.95 -20.31
N ALA A 183 17.05 -11.49 -19.21
CA ALA A 183 18.41 -11.84 -18.86
C ALA A 183 18.33 -13.00 -17.89
N SER A 184 19.02 -14.05 -18.22
CA SER A 184 19.13 -15.30 -17.51
C SER A 184 19.67 -15.21 -16.08
N GLU A 185 19.97 -14.02 -15.55
CA GLU A 185 20.60 -13.86 -14.25
C GLU A 185 20.24 -12.58 -13.46
N LEU A 186 19.46 -11.65 -14.03
CA LEU A 186 19.05 -10.47 -13.28
C LEU A 186 17.70 -10.70 -12.61
N THR A 187 17.67 -10.58 -11.32
CA THR A 187 16.46 -10.63 -10.48
C THR A 187 15.35 -9.77 -11.10
N ALA A 188 14.25 -10.39 -11.48
CA ALA A 188 13.13 -9.69 -12.07
C ALA A 188 12.67 -8.60 -11.10
N ILE A 189 12.87 -7.33 -11.44
CA ILE A 189 12.33 -6.20 -10.68
C ILE A 189 10.82 -6.25 -10.89
N VAL A 190 10.12 -6.91 -9.99
CA VAL A 190 8.66 -7.01 -9.96
C VAL A 190 8.10 -5.98 -9.00
N SER A 191 6.86 -5.58 -9.19
CA SER A 191 6.12 -4.74 -8.25
C SER A 191 5.43 -5.64 -7.21
N PRO A 192 6.01 -5.81 -5.98
CA PRO A 192 5.50 -6.75 -5.01
C PRO A 192 4.03 -6.48 -4.68
N GLY A 193 3.20 -7.52 -4.57
CA GLY A 193 1.77 -7.42 -4.31
C GLY A 193 0.90 -7.14 -5.55
N TYR A 194 1.47 -6.58 -6.63
CA TYR A 194 0.74 -6.34 -7.89
C TYR A 194 1.19 -7.27 -9.01
N ALA A 195 2.44 -7.71 -9.01
CA ALA A 195 2.96 -8.64 -10.01
C ALA A 195 2.41 -10.05 -9.76
N PRO A 196 1.81 -10.72 -10.77
CA PRO A 196 1.38 -12.11 -10.68
C PRO A 196 2.57 -13.08 -10.76
N LEU A 197 2.32 -14.34 -10.38
CA LEU A 197 3.37 -15.37 -10.25
C LEU A 197 4.17 -15.58 -11.54
N GLU A 198 3.53 -15.57 -12.69
CA GLU A 198 4.18 -15.75 -13.99
C GLU A 198 5.20 -14.65 -14.34
N GLN A 199 5.14 -13.51 -13.65
CA GLN A 199 6.14 -12.45 -13.81
C GLN A 199 7.45 -12.69 -13.03
N TYR A 200 7.44 -13.59 -12.06
CA TYR A 200 8.62 -13.98 -11.29
C TYR A 200 9.46 -15.05 -12.02
N HIS A 201 8.95 -15.63 -13.11
CA HIS A 201 9.64 -16.66 -13.89
C HIS A 201 10.00 -16.15 -15.29
N ALA A 202 11.25 -16.36 -15.70
CA ALA A 202 11.74 -15.91 -17.00
C ALA A 202 10.94 -16.49 -18.20
N GLN A 203 10.39 -17.69 -18.04
CA GLN A 203 9.57 -18.40 -19.05
C GLN A 203 8.06 -18.36 -18.77
N GLY A 204 7.63 -17.57 -17.79
CA GLY A 204 6.22 -17.44 -17.44
C GLY A 204 5.42 -16.82 -18.58
N LYS A 205 4.38 -17.54 -19.06
CA LYS A 205 3.50 -17.01 -20.10
C LYS A 205 2.66 -15.88 -19.52
N GLN A 206 2.90 -14.67 -20.03
CA GLN A 206 2.17 -13.45 -19.65
C GLN A 206 1.16 -13.09 -20.74
N GLY A 207 0.05 -12.49 -20.33
CA GLY A 207 -1.02 -12.09 -21.22
C GLY A 207 -1.99 -11.11 -20.56
N PRO A 208 -3.19 -10.90 -21.12
CA PRO A 208 -4.22 -10.04 -20.54
C PRO A 208 -4.49 -10.33 -19.06
N TRP A 209 -4.55 -11.60 -18.68
CA TRP A 209 -4.74 -12.05 -17.29
C TRP A 209 -3.70 -11.54 -16.31
N SER A 210 -2.48 -11.22 -16.78
CA SER A 210 -1.41 -10.68 -15.93
C SER A 210 -1.70 -9.23 -15.55
N ASP A 211 -2.17 -8.41 -16.48
CA ASP A 211 -2.56 -7.02 -16.22
C ASP A 211 -3.86 -6.96 -15.41
N LEU A 212 -4.80 -7.89 -15.67
CA LEU A 212 -6.05 -7.97 -14.91
C LEU A 212 -5.81 -8.37 -13.44
N TYR A 213 -4.84 -9.27 -13.17
CA TYR A 213 -4.39 -9.55 -11.80
C TYR A 213 -3.83 -8.28 -11.13
N ALA A 214 -2.95 -7.57 -11.83
CA ALA A 214 -2.32 -6.37 -11.29
C ALA A 214 -3.35 -5.26 -11.00
N LEU A 215 -4.31 -5.03 -11.90
CA LEU A 215 -5.40 -4.08 -11.70
C LEU A 215 -6.38 -4.57 -10.61
N GLY A 216 -6.63 -5.88 -10.51
CA GLY A 216 -7.34 -6.52 -9.39
C GLY A 216 -6.66 -6.21 -8.05
N GLY A 217 -5.32 -6.24 -8.01
CA GLY A 217 -4.53 -5.84 -6.84
C GLY A 217 -4.70 -4.37 -6.48
N VAL A 218 -4.81 -3.49 -7.48
CA VAL A 218 -5.12 -2.06 -7.26
C VAL A 218 -6.51 -1.91 -6.64
N LEU A 219 -7.51 -2.59 -7.18
CA LEU A 219 -8.87 -2.53 -6.64
C LEU A 219 -8.96 -3.12 -5.23
N TYR A 220 -8.29 -4.26 -4.98
CA TYR A 220 -8.17 -4.84 -3.64
C TYR A 220 -7.62 -3.81 -2.64
N TRP A 221 -6.52 -3.13 -3.00
CA TRP A 221 -5.96 -2.09 -2.17
C TRP A 221 -6.91 -0.91 -1.94
N ILE A 222 -7.72 -0.54 -2.93
CA ILE A 222 -8.71 0.53 -2.79
C ILE A 222 -9.80 0.12 -1.80
N VAL A 223 -10.40 -1.07 -1.95
CA VAL A 223 -11.57 -1.48 -1.18
C VAL A 223 -11.26 -2.00 0.23
N THR A 224 -10.03 -2.52 0.44
CA THR A 224 -9.63 -3.05 1.75
C THR A 224 -8.69 -2.13 2.54
N GLY A 225 -8.06 -1.17 1.88
CA GLY A 225 -6.98 -0.37 2.45
C GLY A 225 -5.63 -1.10 2.55
N ASN A 226 -5.59 -2.40 2.28
CA ASN A 226 -4.42 -3.25 2.43
C ASN A 226 -3.80 -3.59 1.08
N ARG A 227 -2.47 -3.63 1.02
CA ARG A 227 -1.76 -4.13 -0.15
C ARG A 227 -1.96 -5.65 -0.27
N PRO A 228 -2.18 -6.21 -1.49
CA PRO A 228 -2.20 -7.65 -1.67
C PRO A 228 -0.90 -8.33 -1.23
N HIS A 229 -1.00 -9.58 -0.79
CA HIS A 229 0.20 -10.38 -0.54
C HIS A 229 0.96 -10.63 -1.85
N GLU A 230 2.28 -10.75 -1.76
CA GLU A 230 3.09 -11.10 -2.92
C GLU A 230 2.68 -12.46 -3.49
N ALA A 231 2.62 -12.57 -4.83
CA ALA A 231 2.15 -13.78 -5.49
C ALA A 231 2.96 -15.04 -5.07
N VAL A 232 4.27 -14.90 -4.89
CA VAL A 232 5.15 -16.00 -4.45
C VAL A 232 4.83 -16.47 -3.02
N ALA A 233 4.40 -15.59 -2.14
CA ALA A 233 4.02 -15.93 -0.77
C ALA A 233 2.68 -16.69 -0.70
N ARG A 234 1.83 -16.59 -1.74
CA ARG A 234 0.53 -17.24 -1.81
C ARG A 234 0.60 -18.69 -2.32
N VAL A 235 1.73 -19.08 -2.95
CA VAL A 235 1.88 -20.43 -3.57
C VAL A 235 1.83 -21.57 -2.56
N PRO A 236 2.56 -21.56 -1.44
CA PRO A 236 2.55 -22.68 -0.50
C PRO A 236 1.20 -22.84 0.19
N LYS A 237 0.58 -21.72 0.55
CA LYS A 237 -0.74 -21.63 1.19
C LYS A 237 -1.24 -20.21 1.03
N ASP A 238 -2.34 -20.03 0.31
CA ASP A 238 -2.95 -18.71 0.18
C ASP A 238 -3.64 -18.31 1.49
N THR A 239 -3.00 -17.39 2.21
CA THR A 239 -3.49 -16.81 3.46
C THR A 239 -4.00 -15.37 3.28
N MET A 240 -3.99 -14.86 2.05
CA MET A 240 -4.51 -13.53 1.78
C MET A 240 -6.04 -13.51 1.99
N PRO A 241 -6.57 -12.62 2.84
CA PRO A 241 -8.01 -12.46 2.94
C PRO A 241 -8.60 -12.08 1.58
N THR A 242 -9.73 -12.69 1.20
CA THR A 242 -10.42 -12.30 -0.02
C THR A 242 -10.98 -10.88 0.09
N ALA A 243 -11.21 -10.18 -1.02
CA ALA A 243 -11.90 -8.90 -1.03
C ALA A 243 -13.30 -9.00 -0.42
N LEU A 244 -13.99 -10.13 -0.65
CA LEU A 244 -15.28 -10.45 -0.01
C LEU A 244 -15.21 -10.52 1.51
N ALA A 245 -14.08 -10.96 2.07
CA ALA A 245 -13.88 -11.09 3.52
C ALA A 245 -13.35 -9.80 4.16
N ALA A 246 -12.52 -9.04 3.46
CA ALA A 246 -11.79 -7.89 3.98
C ALA A 246 -12.42 -6.54 3.60
N GLY A 247 -13.21 -6.49 2.53
CA GLY A 247 -13.91 -5.29 2.06
C GLY A 247 -15.11 -4.94 2.92
N ASP A 248 -15.45 -3.66 2.96
CA ASP A 248 -16.64 -3.16 3.65
C ASP A 248 -17.89 -3.44 2.79
N ARG A 249 -18.73 -4.41 3.21
CA ARG A 249 -19.95 -4.82 2.50
C ARG A 249 -21.08 -3.81 2.54
N ASP A 250 -21.02 -2.84 3.43
CA ASP A 250 -21.98 -1.74 3.47
C ASP A 250 -21.66 -0.70 2.38
N LEU A 251 -20.41 -0.70 1.90
CA LEU A 251 -19.91 0.24 0.91
C LEU A 251 -19.73 -0.38 -0.48
N TYR A 252 -19.44 -1.70 -0.54
CA TYR A 252 -19.11 -2.40 -1.78
C TYR A 252 -20.02 -3.62 -1.97
N GLY A 253 -20.66 -3.72 -3.13
CA GLY A 253 -21.49 -4.84 -3.52
C GLY A 253 -20.69 -6.15 -3.66
N THR A 254 -21.39 -7.27 -3.44
CA THR A 254 -20.81 -8.61 -3.52
C THR A 254 -20.18 -8.89 -4.89
N GLU A 255 -20.79 -8.39 -5.96
CA GLU A 255 -20.35 -8.58 -7.35
C GLU A 255 -18.98 -7.93 -7.59
N LEU A 256 -18.80 -6.68 -7.12
CA LEU A 256 -17.51 -5.98 -7.23
C LEU A 256 -16.42 -6.73 -6.47
N LEU A 257 -16.69 -7.08 -5.20
CA LEU A 257 -15.72 -7.76 -4.34
C LEU A 257 -15.35 -9.15 -4.90
N ALA A 258 -16.33 -9.91 -5.41
CA ALA A 258 -16.08 -11.21 -6.02
C ALA A 258 -15.32 -11.10 -7.36
N ALA A 259 -15.59 -10.07 -8.16
CA ALA A 259 -14.85 -9.83 -9.39
C ALA A 259 -13.37 -9.48 -9.10
N ILE A 260 -13.10 -8.77 -8.00
CA ILE A 260 -11.73 -8.51 -7.54
C ILE A 260 -11.04 -9.83 -7.14
N ASP A 261 -11.72 -10.68 -6.37
CA ASP A 261 -11.18 -11.97 -5.95
C ASP A 261 -10.89 -12.89 -7.15
N TRP A 262 -11.76 -12.86 -8.17
CA TRP A 262 -11.55 -13.63 -9.41
C TRP A 262 -10.29 -13.17 -10.15
N ALA A 263 -10.07 -11.88 -10.31
CA ALA A 263 -8.85 -11.36 -10.93
C ALA A 263 -7.58 -11.72 -10.15
N LEU A 264 -7.69 -11.83 -8.82
CA LEU A 264 -6.59 -12.16 -7.92
C LEU A 264 -6.39 -13.67 -7.70
N ALA A 265 -7.04 -14.55 -8.47
CA ALA A 265 -6.77 -15.98 -8.40
C ALA A 265 -5.28 -16.26 -8.62
N PRO A 266 -4.64 -17.11 -7.78
CA PRO A 266 -3.20 -17.38 -7.89
C PRO A 266 -2.79 -18.00 -9.23
N SER A 267 -3.61 -18.93 -9.75
CA SER A 267 -3.40 -19.56 -11.06
C SER A 267 -3.88 -18.65 -12.18
N ALA A 268 -3.05 -18.41 -13.19
CA ALA A 268 -3.38 -17.60 -14.35
C ALA A 268 -4.61 -18.12 -15.13
N ALA A 269 -4.79 -19.45 -15.19
CA ALA A 269 -5.91 -20.07 -15.87
C ALA A 269 -7.27 -19.87 -15.16
N ASP A 270 -7.23 -19.59 -13.85
CA ASP A 270 -8.44 -19.37 -13.03
C ASP A 270 -8.89 -17.91 -13.02
N ARG A 271 -8.17 -17.00 -13.69
CA ARG A 271 -8.47 -15.56 -13.79
C ARG A 271 -9.36 -15.26 -15.00
N PRO A 272 -9.98 -14.06 -15.07
CA PRO A 272 -10.55 -13.60 -16.32
C PRO A 272 -9.47 -13.54 -17.41
N GLN A 273 -9.77 -14.10 -18.58
CA GLN A 273 -8.81 -14.22 -19.69
C GLN A 273 -8.82 -13.00 -20.62
N SER A 274 -9.85 -12.16 -20.50
CA SER A 274 -10.00 -10.95 -21.29
C SER A 274 -10.58 -9.80 -20.47
N VAL A 275 -10.35 -8.57 -20.95
CA VAL A 275 -10.97 -7.38 -20.37
C VAL A 275 -12.48 -7.48 -20.41
N GLY A 276 -13.07 -8.00 -21.50
CA GLY A 276 -14.52 -8.16 -21.66
C GLY A 276 -15.14 -9.03 -20.58
N GLU A 277 -14.53 -10.21 -20.31
CA GLU A 277 -15.00 -11.12 -19.26
C GLU A 277 -14.99 -10.47 -17.88
N TRP A 278 -13.93 -9.75 -17.55
CA TRP A 278 -13.84 -9.12 -16.24
C TRP A 278 -14.74 -7.89 -16.09
N ARG A 279 -14.91 -7.12 -17.18
CA ARG A 279 -15.87 -6.00 -17.23
C ARG A 279 -17.30 -6.46 -16.95
N GLU A 280 -17.74 -7.55 -17.56
CA GLU A 280 -19.06 -8.15 -17.30
C GLU A 280 -19.24 -8.54 -15.83
N ALA A 281 -18.22 -9.14 -15.22
CA ALA A 281 -18.23 -9.50 -13.80
C ALA A 281 -18.27 -8.27 -12.89
N LEU A 282 -17.45 -7.25 -13.17
CA LEU A 282 -17.43 -6.00 -12.44
C LEU A 282 -18.79 -5.25 -12.54
N LEU A 283 -19.52 -5.40 -13.63
CA LEU A 283 -20.85 -4.82 -13.83
C LEU A 283 -21.99 -5.69 -13.28
N GLY A 284 -21.70 -6.87 -12.73
CA GLY A 284 -22.71 -7.81 -12.24
C GLY A 284 -23.48 -8.54 -13.34
N MET A 285 -23.01 -8.46 -14.60
CA MET A 285 -23.63 -9.14 -15.75
C MET A 285 -23.20 -10.60 -15.86
N ARG A 286 -22.15 -10.99 -15.18
CA ARG A 286 -21.59 -12.34 -15.13
C ARG A 286 -21.24 -12.70 -13.70
N THR A 287 -21.63 -13.91 -13.27
CA THR A 287 -21.22 -14.41 -11.95
C THR A 287 -19.73 -14.76 -11.98
N PRO A 288 -18.88 -14.13 -11.15
CA PRO A 288 -17.48 -14.46 -11.07
C PRO A 288 -17.26 -15.93 -10.67
N MET A 289 -16.25 -16.58 -11.24
CA MET A 289 -15.91 -17.97 -10.93
C MET A 289 -15.61 -18.20 -9.43
N ALA A 290 -15.13 -17.15 -8.74
CA ALA A 290 -14.95 -17.19 -7.29
C ALA A 290 -16.26 -17.41 -6.52
N LEU A 291 -17.37 -16.77 -6.92
CA LEU A 291 -18.69 -16.98 -6.33
C LEU A 291 -19.26 -18.36 -6.66
N ALA A 292 -19.06 -18.87 -7.88
CA ALA A 292 -19.49 -20.20 -8.27
C ALA A 292 -18.82 -21.27 -7.41
N LYS A 293 -17.50 -21.21 -7.21
CA LYS A 293 -16.74 -22.13 -6.34
C LYS A 293 -17.15 -22.02 -4.86
N ILE A 294 -17.51 -20.84 -4.37
CA ILE A 294 -18.00 -20.65 -3.00
C ILE A 294 -19.38 -21.31 -2.84
N ASN A 295 -20.27 -21.16 -3.82
CA ASN A 295 -21.59 -21.77 -3.81
C ASN A 295 -21.52 -23.30 -3.93
N GLU A 296 -20.64 -23.85 -4.79
CA GLU A 296 -20.40 -25.28 -4.89
C GLU A 296 -19.85 -25.87 -3.58
N ASN A 297 -18.87 -25.20 -2.95
CA ASN A 297 -18.30 -25.62 -1.67
C ASN A 297 -19.30 -25.48 -0.51
N ALA A 298 -20.14 -24.46 -0.50
CA ALA A 298 -21.20 -24.29 0.49
C ALA A 298 -22.26 -25.40 0.32
N PHE A 299 -22.66 -25.70 -0.92
CA PHE A 299 -23.60 -26.76 -1.23
C PHE A 299 -23.03 -28.14 -0.89
N ALA A 300 -21.76 -28.40 -1.22
CA ALA A 300 -21.08 -29.65 -0.87
C ALA A 300 -20.93 -29.80 0.65
N LYS A 301 -20.60 -28.75 1.39
CA LYS A 301 -20.58 -28.77 2.86
C LYS A 301 -21.94 -29.03 3.47
N THR A 302 -23.01 -28.45 2.92
CA THR A 302 -24.39 -28.68 3.38
C THR A 302 -24.82 -30.13 3.14
N GLN A 303 -24.47 -30.75 1.99
CA GLN A 303 -24.70 -32.15 1.73
C GLN A 303 -23.87 -33.09 2.61
N LEU A 304 -22.60 -32.74 2.88
CA LEU A 304 -21.74 -33.47 3.80
C LEU A 304 -22.31 -33.47 5.23
N VAL A 305 -22.73 -32.30 5.71
CA VAL A 305 -23.34 -32.17 7.05
C VAL A 305 -24.63 -32.98 7.13
N HIS A 306 -25.48 -32.99 6.08
CA HIS A 306 -26.70 -33.84 6.06
C HIS A 306 -26.35 -35.33 6.05
N ARG A 307 -25.37 -35.77 5.26
CA ARG A 307 -24.89 -37.16 5.25
C ARG A 307 -24.30 -37.59 6.59
N TYR A 308 -23.51 -36.75 7.24
CA TYR A 308 -22.99 -37.01 8.59
C TYR A 308 -24.10 -37.05 9.64
N GLN A 309 -25.12 -36.21 9.53
CA GLN A 309 -26.27 -36.25 10.44
C GLN A 309 -27.10 -37.53 10.26
N GLU A 310 -27.30 -38.02 9.03
CA GLU A 310 -27.99 -39.29 8.78
C GLU A 310 -27.16 -40.54 9.19
N GLU A 311 -25.83 -40.54 9.01
CA GLU A 311 -24.96 -41.60 9.50
C GLU A 311 -24.82 -41.59 11.01
N PHE A 312 -24.74 -40.42 11.64
CA PHE A 312 -24.72 -40.29 13.11
C PHE A 312 -26.03 -40.76 13.75
N ALA A 313 -27.18 -40.48 13.13
CA ALA A 313 -28.48 -40.94 13.61
C ALA A 313 -28.64 -42.47 13.56
N LYS A 314 -27.92 -43.18 12.66
CA LYS A 314 -27.95 -44.64 12.52
C LYS A 314 -27.00 -45.39 13.46
N THR A 315 -26.06 -44.70 14.12
CA THR A 315 -24.99 -45.32 14.94
C THR A 315 -25.19 -45.18 16.43
N LEU A 316 -26.23 -44.46 16.89
CA LEU A 316 -26.48 -44.24 18.31
C LEU A 316 -27.38 -45.28 18.95
N VAL A 317 -26.81 -46.48 19.21
CA VAL A 317 -27.19 -47.28 20.38
C VAL A 317 -26.12 -47.03 21.42
N MET A 318 -26.38 -46.09 22.34
CA MET A 318 -25.44 -45.75 23.41
C MET A 318 -25.91 -46.29 24.77
N PRO A 319 -24.99 -46.82 25.60
CA PRO A 319 -25.26 -46.99 27.03
C PRO A 319 -25.21 -45.60 27.72
N ARG A 320 -26.17 -45.37 28.59
CA ARG A 320 -26.24 -44.14 29.43
C ARG A 320 -24.98 -43.97 30.27
N TYR A 321 -24.22 -42.91 30.00
CA TYR A 321 -23.16 -42.42 30.87
C TYR A 321 -23.70 -41.20 31.66
N GLN A 322 -23.72 -41.34 33.01
CA GLN A 322 -24.02 -40.25 33.92
C GLN A 322 -22.72 -39.52 34.22
N GLY A 323 -22.50 -38.40 33.58
CA GLY A 323 -21.37 -37.47 33.86
C GLY A 323 -21.82 -36.02 33.68
N THR A 324 -21.48 -35.19 34.62
CA THR A 324 -21.76 -33.74 34.65
C THR A 324 -21.27 -33.02 33.38
N PRO A 325 -22.05 -32.07 32.82
CA PRO A 325 -21.66 -31.33 31.62
C PRO A 325 -20.45 -30.44 31.87
N PRO A 326 -19.56 -30.29 30.86
CA PRO A 326 -18.43 -29.35 30.94
C PRO A 326 -18.94 -27.89 30.98
N PRO A 327 -18.18 -26.97 31.58
CA PRO A 327 -18.59 -25.58 31.71
C PRO A 327 -18.73 -24.91 30.37
N ALA A 328 -19.81 -24.19 30.17
CA ALA A 328 -20.13 -23.42 28.99
C ALA A 328 -19.03 -22.39 28.69
N GLN A 329 -18.61 -22.35 27.42
CA GLN A 329 -17.73 -21.26 26.94
C GLN A 329 -18.48 -19.93 27.04
N PRO A 330 -17.79 -18.84 27.45
CA PRO A 330 -18.43 -17.54 27.59
C PRO A 330 -18.90 -17.02 26.24
N THR A 331 -20.19 -16.72 26.16
CA THR A 331 -20.77 -15.96 25.04
C THR A 331 -20.07 -14.60 24.91
N PRO A 332 -19.87 -14.09 23.68
CA PRO A 332 -19.31 -12.75 23.50
C PRO A 332 -20.20 -11.71 24.22
N PRO A 333 -19.60 -10.70 24.87
CA PRO A 333 -20.34 -9.71 25.62
C PRO A 333 -21.27 -8.90 24.70
N VAL A 334 -22.55 -8.88 25.03
CA VAL A 334 -23.55 -8.03 24.38
C VAL A 334 -23.60 -6.73 25.15
N PHE A 335 -23.12 -5.65 24.59
CA PHE A 335 -23.22 -4.31 25.16
C PHE A 335 -24.60 -3.72 24.85
N ASP A 336 -25.17 -2.97 25.83
CA ASP A 336 -26.45 -2.30 25.66
C ASP A 336 -26.37 -1.28 24.50
N PRO A 337 -27.21 -1.40 23.43
CA PRO A 337 -27.23 -0.47 22.32
C PRO A 337 -27.45 0.98 22.71
N VAL A 338 -28.27 1.23 23.77
CA VAL A 338 -28.57 2.58 24.28
C VAL A 338 -27.32 3.19 24.93
N LEU A 339 -26.54 2.38 25.63
CA LEU A 339 -25.25 2.82 26.17
C LEU A 339 -24.24 3.16 25.09
N LEU A 340 -24.15 2.33 24.06
CA LEU A 340 -23.22 2.59 22.93
C LEU A 340 -23.57 3.89 22.21
N GLU A 341 -24.84 4.18 21.98
CA GLU A 341 -25.29 5.43 21.35
C GLU A 341 -24.95 6.66 22.20
N LYS A 342 -25.10 6.56 23.53
CA LYS A 342 -24.72 7.62 24.46
C LYS A 342 -23.21 7.86 24.46
N LEU A 343 -22.42 6.80 24.45
CA LEU A 343 -20.96 6.87 24.37
C LEU A 343 -20.50 7.49 23.04
N GLU A 344 -21.13 7.11 21.92
CA GLU A 344 -20.87 7.71 20.60
C GLU A 344 -21.18 9.21 20.59
N THR A 345 -22.32 9.60 21.15
CA THR A 345 -22.77 11.01 21.19
C THR A 345 -21.84 11.87 22.04
N ASP A 346 -21.50 11.41 23.24
CA ASP A 346 -20.63 12.16 24.15
C ASP A 346 -19.19 12.24 23.60
N LEU A 347 -18.68 11.15 23.05
CA LEU A 347 -17.36 11.10 22.45
C LEU A 347 -17.27 11.95 21.17
N ALA A 348 -18.39 12.13 20.45
CA ALA A 348 -18.43 12.98 19.25
C ALA A 348 -18.19 14.46 19.56
N HIS A 349 -18.47 14.93 20.77
CA HIS A 349 -18.13 16.30 21.20
C HIS A 349 -16.61 16.52 21.31
N HIS A 350 -15.85 15.45 21.58
CA HIS A 350 -14.39 15.50 21.76
C HIS A 350 -13.60 15.08 20.53
N LEU A 351 -14.15 14.14 19.73
CA LEU A 351 -13.45 13.52 18.59
C LEU A 351 -14.15 13.77 17.24
N GLY A 352 -15.31 14.44 17.22
CA GLY A 352 -16.07 14.68 16.00
C GLY A 352 -16.53 13.38 15.33
N PRO A 353 -16.58 13.32 13.97
CA PRO A 353 -17.14 12.17 13.23
C PRO A 353 -16.43 10.83 13.47
N ILE A 354 -15.22 10.85 14.05
CA ILE A 354 -14.41 9.64 14.30
C ILE A 354 -14.94 8.86 15.52
N ALA A 355 -15.73 9.47 16.41
CA ALA A 355 -16.25 8.87 17.64
C ALA A 355 -16.90 7.49 17.40
N LYS A 356 -17.71 7.37 16.36
CA LYS A 356 -18.40 6.12 16.00
C LYS A 356 -17.44 4.96 15.66
N VAL A 357 -16.32 5.27 15.01
CA VAL A 357 -15.28 4.29 14.66
C VAL A 357 -14.52 3.86 15.93
N VAL A 358 -14.23 4.82 16.80
CA VAL A 358 -13.53 4.58 18.08
C VAL A 358 -14.37 3.69 19.00
N VAL A 359 -15.67 3.96 19.16
CA VAL A 359 -16.57 3.12 19.95
C VAL A 359 -16.65 1.71 19.39
N ARG A 360 -16.82 1.54 18.07
CA ARG A 360 -16.86 0.22 17.42
C ARG A 360 -15.57 -0.58 17.66
N ASN A 361 -14.42 0.07 17.61
CA ASN A 361 -13.13 -0.58 17.86
C ASN A 361 -12.92 -0.95 19.32
N ALA A 362 -13.37 -0.12 20.24
CA ALA A 362 -13.31 -0.39 21.68
C ALA A 362 -14.22 -1.56 22.07
N VAL A 363 -15.44 -1.64 21.51
CA VAL A 363 -16.38 -2.77 21.70
C VAL A 363 -15.77 -4.11 21.27
N ARG A 364 -14.96 -4.13 20.22
CA ARG A 364 -14.26 -5.37 19.76
C ARG A 364 -13.15 -5.83 20.72
N LYS A 365 -12.61 -4.93 21.52
CA LYS A 365 -11.49 -5.19 22.45
C LYS A 365 -11.94 -5.44 23.87
N ALA A 366 -13.04 -4.82 24.30
CA ALA A 366 -13.56 -4.91 25.67
C ALA A 366 -14.39 -6.19 25.85
N ARG A 367 -14.22 -6.86 26.99
CA ARG A 367 -15.01 -8.02 27.40
C ARG A 367 -16.16 -7.66 28.32
N VAL A 368 -16.05 -6.53 29.01
CA VAL A 368 -17.07 -6.01 29.95
C VAL A 368 -17.12 -4.48 29.84
N GLN A 369 -18.24 -3.89 30.29
CA GLN A 369 -18.44 -2.43 30.26
C GLN A 369 -17.34 -1.66 31.01
N ALA A 370 -16.81 -2.22 32.09
CA ALA A 370 -15.72 -1.63 32.88
C ALA A 370 -14.43 -1.46 32.10
N GLU A 371 -14.19 -2.27 31.07
CA GLU A 371 -13.02 -2.16 30.17
C GLU A 371 -13.30 -1.19 29.00
N LEU A 372 -14.56 -1.03 28.59
CA LEU A 372 -14.94 -0.19 27.45
C LEU A 372 -14.70 1.30 27.73
N ILE A 373 -15.07 1.78 28.91
CA ILE A 373 -14.99 3.21 29.27
C ILE A 373 -13.56 3.72 29.31
N PRO A 374 -12.58 3.04 29.96
CA PRO A 374 -11.18 3.45 29.92
C PRO A 374 -10.57 3.43 28.52
N LEU A 375 -10.95 2.46 27.66
CA LEU A 375 -10.49 2.38 26.29
C LEU A 375 -10.95 3.60 25.46
N LEU A 376 -12.19 4.05 25.68
CA LEU A 376 -12.74 5.24 25.02
C LEU A 376 -12.16 6.54 25.58
N ALA A 377 -12.01 6.63 26.90
CA ALA A 377 -11.43 7.78 27.57
C ALA A 377 -9.97 8.04 27.13
N ALA A 378 -9.21 6.99 26.86
CA ALA A 378 -7.82 7.11 26.39
C ALA A 378 -7.66 7.86 25.07
N GLU A 379 -8.70 7.91 24.24
CA GLU A 379 -8.69 8.61 22.95
C GLU A 379 -8.99 10.12 23.09
N ILE A 380 -9.43 10.60 24.27
CA ILE A 380 -9.65 12.01 24.56
C ILE A 380 -8.32 12.65 24.97
N SER A 381 -7.86 13.65 24.19
CA SER A 381 -6.54 14.27 24.38
C SER A 381 -6.44 15.16 25.62
N ASP A 382 -7.54 15.87 25.98
CA ASP A 382 -7.55 16.75 27.15
C ASP A 382 -7.78 15.96 28.45
N PRO A 383 -6.86 16.06 29.44
CA PRO A 383 -6.96 15.32 30.69
C PRO A 383 -8.20 15.64 31.54
N LYS A 384 -8.71 16.89 31.49
CA LYS A 384 -9.89 17.32 32.23
C LYS A 384 -11.18 16.76 31.62
N GLU A 385 -11.25 16.81 30.29
CA GLU A 385 -12.37 16.25 29.52
C GLU A 385 -12.41 14.72 29.61
N ARG A 386 -11.25 14.07 29.58
CA ARG A 386 -11.12 12.62 29.82
C ARG A 386 -11.66 12.20 31.17
N ALA A 387 -11.24 12.88 32.25
CA ALA A 387 -11.74 12.60 33.60
C ALA A 387 -13.23 12.90 33.76
N GLY A 388 -13.75 13.89 33.00
CA GLY A 388 -15.18 14.19 32.90
C GLY A 388 -15.95 13.08 32.21
N PHE A 389 -15.45 12.54 31.09
CA PHE A 389 -16.03 11.42 30.38
C PHE A 389 -16.09 10.16 31.27
N GLU A 390 -14.96 9.79 31.87
CA GLU A 390 -14.91 8.62 32.77
C GLU A 390 -15.92 8.72 33.92
N ARG A 391 -16.05 9.88 34.57
CA ARG A 391 -17.03 10.09 35.65
C ARG A 391 -18.48 9.95 35.21
N ARG A 392 -18.83 10.36 34.00
CA ARG A 392 -20.21 10.27 33.49
C ARG A 392 -20.65 8.83 33.21
N PHE A 393 -19.70 7.95 32.82
CA PHE A 393 -20.03 6.60 32.39
C PHE A 393 -19.54 5.48 33.32
N SER A 394 -18.64 5.76 34.28
CA SER A 394 -18.33 4.83 35.40
C SER A 394 -19.40 4.94 36.46
N GLY A 395 -20.42 4.10 36.37
CA GLY A 395 -21.53 4.07 37.33
C GLY A 395 -21.03 3.81 38.74
N ALA A 396 -20.73 4.87 39.47
CA ALA A 396 -20.44 4.84 40.91
C ALA A 396 -21.69 5.23 41.67
N SER A 397 -22.31 4.26 42.35
CA SER A 397 -23.25 4.48 43.47
C SER A 397 -22.50 5.26 44.54
N GLN A 398 -23.06 6.37 44.98
CA GLN A 398 -22.57 7.12 46.14
C GLN A 398 -22.75 6.32 47.45
N PRO A 399 -21.85 6.53 48.41
CA PRO A 399 -22.31 6.85 49.76
C PRO A 399 -21.76 8.18 50.29
N SER A 400 -22.62 8.76 51.12
CA SER A 400 -22.64 10.00 51.84
C SER A 400 -21.49 10.23 52.84
N SER A 401 -21.20 11.54 53.01
CA SER A 401 -20.68 12.27 54.18
C SER A 401 -19.19 12.23 54.54
N ALA A 402 -18.70 13.48 54.66
CA ALA A 402 -17.38 13.99 55.07
C ALA A 402 -17.06 13.74 56.58
N PRO A 403 -15.92 14.18 57.20
CA PRO A 403 -15.07 15.33 56.83
C PRO A 403 -13.52 15.15 56.98
N GLU A 404 -12.81 16.11 56.39
CA GLU A 404 -11.49 16.69 56.72
C GLU A 404 -10.38 15.94 57.45
N ALA A 405 -9.18 15.85 56.85
CA ALA A 405 -7.94 16.41 57.37
C ALA A 405 -6.72 16.22 56.43
N SER A 406 -6.11 17.35 56.13
CA SER A 406 -4.66 17.60 55.93
C SER A 406 -3.79 16.78 54.92
N VAL A 407 -3.22 17.57 54.01
CA VAL A 407 -2.09 17.38 53.07
C VAL A 407 -0.82 16.81 53.75
N PRO A 408 0.04 15.98 53.08
CA PRO A 408 0.98 16.53 52.10
C PRO A 408 1.28 15.70 50.84
N ALA A 409 1.59 16.48 49.83
CA ALA A 409 2.53 16.29 48.70
C ALA A 409 2.92 14.90 48.16
N ASN A 410 2.45 14.69 46.90
CA ASN A 410 3.10 14.06 45.72
C ASN A 410 3.88 12.76 45.85
N PRO A 411 3.79 11.84 44.87
CA PRO A 411 4.27 12.08 43.51
C PRO A 411 3.44 11.44 42.37
N PRO A 412 3.89 11.53 41.13
CA PRO A 412 3.07 11.73 39.96
C PRO A 412 2.69 10.44 39.24
N THR A 413 1.53 10.48 38.57
CA THR A 413 1.00 9.46 37.66
C THR A 413 1.93 9.16 36.50
N ALA A 414 2.21 7.89 36.32
CA ALA A 414 2.99 7.37 35.21
C ALA A 414 2.27 7.55 33.86
N ARG A 415 2.70 8.56 33.13
CA ARG A 415 2.76 8.48 31.66
C ARG A 415 3.66 7.28 31.33
N VAL A 416 3.34 6.50 30.28
CA VAL A 416 4.35 5.78 29.53
C VAL A 416 5.21 6.88 28.91
N ALA A 417 6.05 7.48 29.73
CA ALA A 417 7.08 8.42 29.35
C ALA A 417 8.13 7.59 28.59
N SER A 418 8.49 8.03 27.40
CA SER A 418 9.80 7.72 26.88
C SER A 418 10.78 7.94 28.04
N ARG A 419 11.68 6.98 28.30
CA ARG A 419 12.69 7.05 29.37
C ARG A 419 13.57 8.30 29.28
N PHE A 420 13.39 9.10 28.20
CA PHE A 420 14.18 10.26 27.85
C PHE A 420 13.35 11.55 27.91
N PRO A 421 13.92 12.66 28.41
CA PRO A 421 13.33 13.99 28.33
C PRO A 421 13.03 14.37 26.86
N LEU A 422 11.97 15.15 26.64
CA LEU A 422 11.55 15.59 25.30
C LEU A 422 12.69 16.30 24.55
N GLU A 423 13.49 17.09 25.26
CA GLU A 423 14.65 17.81 24.71
C GLU A 423 15.74 16.88 24.16
N VAL A 424 15.94 15.70 24.76
CA VAL A 424 16.89 14.69 24.29
C VAL A 424 16.38 14.06 23.00
N LEU A 425 15.11 13.75 22.93
CA LEU A 425 14.48 13.17 21.74
C LEU A 425 14.46 14.15 20.56
N GLU A 426 14.11 15.42 20.81
CA GLU A 426 14.15 16.46 19.78
C GLU A 426 15.58 16.76 19.29
N ARG A 427 16.56 16.67 20.18
CA ARG A 427 17.97 16.80 19.80
C ARG A 427 18.43 15.64 18.94
N ALA A 428 18.04 14.42 19.29
CA ALA A 428 18.35 13.24 18.51
C ALA A 428 17.67 13.28 17.14
N GLU A 429 16.40 13.73 17.09
CA GLU A 429 15.62 13.88 15.85
C GLU A 429 16.29 14.91 14.91
N ARG A 430 16.66 16.08 15.41
CA ARG A 430 17.37 17.10 14.63
C ARG A 430 18.71 16.62 14.09
N ARG A 431 19.46 15.84 14.87
CA ARG A 431 20.77 15.33 14.45
C ARG A 431 20.67 14.24 13.39
N VAL A 432 19.67 13.37 13.47
CA VAL A 432 19.51 12.28 12.50
C VAL A 432 18.75 12.71 11.25
N SER A 433 18.06 13.85 11.29
CA SER A 433 17.32 14.38 10.13
C SER A 433 18.24 14.74 8.94
N ASP A 434 19.49 15.14 9.22
CA ASP A 434 20.50 15.39 8.20
C ASP A 434 20.87 14.13 7.39
N TYR A 435 20.63 12.95 7.95
CA TYR A 435 20.99 11.65 7.35
C TYR A 435 19.79 10.84 6.85
N MET A 436 18.62 11.01 7.48
CA MET A 436 17.44 10.16 7.24
C MET A 436 16.16 10.93 6.87
N GLY A 437 16.21 12.27 6.82
CA GLY A 437 15.08 13.11 6.39
C GLY A 437 13.79 12.87 7.20
N ALA A 438 12.66 12.70 6.51
CA ALA A 438 11.33 12.61 7.11
C ALA A 438 11.09 11.40 8.03
N VAL A 439 11.92 10.35 7.96
CA VAL A 439 11.80 9.15 8.81
C VAL A 439 12.48 9.27 10.17
N SER A 440 13.23 10.35 10.40
CA SER A 440 14.01 10.61 11.62
C SER A 440 13.21 10.45 12.90
N ARG A 441 12.01 10.99 12.92
CA ARG A 441 11.09 10.95 14.09
C ARG A 441 10.67 9.53 14.47
N VAL A 442 10.44 8.69 13.47
CA VAL A 442 10.05 7.29 13.67
C VAL A 442 11.22 6.46 14.23
N VAL A 443 12.40 6.69 13.67
CA VAL A 443 13.65 6.01 14.08
C VAL A 443 14.00 6.38 15.52
N VAL A 444 14.00 7.66 15.86
CA VAL A 444 14.29 8.14 17.24
C VAL A 444 13.27 7.57 18.24
N LYS A 445 11.97 7.58 17.90
CA LYS A 445 10.92 7.01 18.77
C LYS A 445 11.10 5.51 18.99
N ARG A 446 11.47 4.77 17.95
CA ARG A 446 11.73 3.31 18.03
C ARG A 446 12.97 3.02 18.86
N ALA A 447 14.05 3.77 18.67
CA ALA A 447 15.29 3.64 19.42
C ALA A 447 15.07 3.98 20.91
N ALA A 448 14.31 5.04 21.22
CA ALA A 448 13.99 5.46 22.58
C ALA A 448 13.19 4.42 23.38
N MET A 449 12.38 3.60 22.73
CA MET A 449 11.67 2.49 23.41
C MET A 449 12.61 1.35 23.84
N LYS A 450 13.74 1.18 23.14
CA LYS A 450 14.70 0.08 23.38
C LYS A 450 15.90 0.52 24.20
N ALA A 451 16.31 1.78 24.11
CA ALA A 451 17.51 2.30 24.75
C ALA A 451 17.36 2.42 26.28
N ARG A 452 18.44 2.14 27.00
CA ARG A 452 18.56 2.25 28.46
C ARG A 452 19.10 3.61 28.89
N ASP A 453 19.95 4.21 28.07
CA ASP A 453 20.57 5.52 28.27
C ASP A 453 20.75 6.27 26.97
N GLU A 454 21.18 7.55 27.04
CA GLU A 454 21.36 8.43 25.89
C GLU A 454 22.43 7.90 24.90
N SER A 455 23.48 7.24 25.40
CA SER A 455 24.54 6.66 24.55
C SER A 455 24.01 5.49 23.74
N GLU A 456 23.19 4.62 24.37
CA GLU A 456 22.54 3.51 23.68
C GLU A 456 21.48 4.01 22.69
N LEU A 457 20.77 5.10 23.01
CA LEU A 457 19.83 5.75 22.09
C LEU A 457 20.51 6.17 20.78
N TYR A 458 21.63 6.90 20.87
CA TYR A 458 22.39 7.31 19.69
C TYR A 458 23.01 6.14 18.94
N ARG A 459 23.42 5.07 19.62
CA ARG A 459 23.93 3.86 18.99
C ARG A 459 22.86 3.15 18.19
N LEU A 460 21.66 2.96 18.76
CA LEU A 460 20.52 2.33 18.07
C LEU A 460 20.03 3.17 16.88
N ILE A 461 20.05 4.50 16.99
CA ILE A 461 19.76 5.38 15.86
C ILE A 461 20.81 5.21 14.76
N ALA A 462 22.09 5.12 15.13
CA ALA A 462 23.17 4.93 14.16
C ALA A 462 23.10 3.59 13.42
N GLU A 463 22.53 2.56 14.03
CA GLU A 463 22.34 1.24 13.39
C GLU A 463 21.35 1.30 12.20
N GLU A 464 20.41 2.24 12.21
CA GLU A 464 19.42 2.45 11.14
C GLU A 464 19.97 3.34 10.01
N ILE A 465 21.17 3.92 10.12
CA ILE A 465 21.81 4.71 9.06
C ILE A 465 22.55 3.73 8.12
N GLU A 466 22.15 3.73 6.85
CA GLU A 466 22.65 2.77 5.86
C GLU A 466 24.13 2.97 5.48
N SER A 467 24.58 4.25 5.40
CA SER A 467 25.95 4.59 5.01
C SER A 467 26.93 4.39 6.17
N PRO A 468 28.00 3.57 6.04
CA PRO A 468 29.02 3.38 7.07
C PRO A 468 29.75 4.66 7.47
N ASP A 469 29.94 5.60 6.52
CA ASP A 469 30.62 6.86 6.76
C ASP A 469 29.71 7.86 7.48
N ASP A 470 28.45 7.92 7.12
CA ASP A 470 27.42 8.73 7.79
C ASP A 470 27.17 8.21 9.22
N LYS A 471 27.15 6.90 9.42
CA LYS A 471 27.07 6.28 10.73
C LYS A 471 28.22 6.72 11.64
N LYS A 472 29.46 6.70 11.14
CA LYS A 472 30.63 7.20 11.88
C LYS A 472 30.54 8.70 12.15
N ALA A 473 30.10 9.49 11.17
CA ALA A 473 29.94 10.93 11.30
C ALA A 473 28.87 11.28 12.34
N PHE A 474 27.74 10.59 12.33
CA PHE A 474 26.65 10.75 13.28
C PHE A 474 27.11 10.44 14.71
N LEU A 475 27.80 9.29 14.94
CA LEU A 475 28.31 8.91 16.27
C LEU A 475 29.37 9.89 16.80
N ARG A 476 30.26 10.40 15.95
CA ARG A 476 31.22 11.44 16.34
C ARG A 476 30.53 12.73 16.82
N ARG A 477 29.45 13.15 16.12
CA ARG A 477 28.66 14.33 16.51
C ARG A 477 27.83 14.09 17.79
N ALA A 478 27.45 12.84 18.04
CA ALA A 478 26.70 12.46 19.24
C ALA A 478 27.57 12.45 20.52
N SER A 479 28.87 12.14 20.41
CA SER A 479 29.80 12.00 21.53
C SER A 479 30.46 13.31 22.00
N VAL A 480 30.16 14.47 21.41
CA VAL A 480 30.74 15.76 21.86
C VAL A 480 29.79 16.47 22.82
N PRO A 481 30.10 16.56 24.13
CA PRO A 481 29.36 17.44 25.04
C PRO A 481 29.69 18.88 24.70
N ARG A 482 28.69 19.68 24.29
CA ARG A 482 28.86 21.14 24.27
C ARG A 482 28.96 21.61 25.71
N LYS A 483 30.10 22.18 26.06
CA LYS A 483 30.29 23.01 27.26
C LYS A 483 29.28 24.15 27.26
N PRO A 484 28.85 24.61 28.47
CA PRO A 484 27.78 25.57 28.66
C PRO A 484 28.04 26.92 28.01
#